data_2d4c421e95fbadb8be679245376899d9
#
_entry.id   2d4c421e95fbadb8be679245376899d9
#
_cell.length_a   1.000
_cell.length_b   1.000
_cell.length_c   1.000
_cell.angle_alpha   90.00
_cell.angle_beta   90.00
_cell.angle_gamma   90.00
#
_symmetry.space_group_name_H-M   'P 1'
#
loop_
_entity.id
_entity.type
_entity.pdbx_description
1 polymer ?
#
loop_
_entity_poly.entity_id
_entity_poly.type
_entity_poly.pdbx_seq_one_letter_code
_entity_poly.pdbx_strand_id
1 'polypeptide(L)'
;MSKGMPKYEVFLGGSCNPTTWRQDVAIPTLKSLGITYYNPQVAHWGPELIELEYQAKQNAAVLFFVIDNQTRSVAGMIEAAHISGRRQKLILVIHPYQGPGQKIWGEPISEDEFEDLSLGQTMLQDLVERQGIPVFENIPSALSCTAKVLRDNIGVHELGLKDFAQPVKMAHVPLGDKLIKLREAFDALDTTNSGELCLADVCMAFRILTNRNLSLTDLRSIVAGQTGVLGRDVRDIPLEQLRVNFDEFCAIVA
;
A
#
# COMPACT_ATOMS: atom_id res chain seq x y z
N MET A 1 -14.60 -17.80 36.16
CA MET A 1 -14.53 -16.53 35.46
C MET A 1 -13.29 -16.54 34.60
N SER A 2 -13.40 -16.81 33.29
CA SER A 2 -12.26 -16.73 32.40
C SER A 2 -11.86 -15.25 32.34
N LYS A 3 -10.63 -14.92 32.78
CA LYS A 3 -10.05 -13.62 32.49
C LYS A 3 -10.03 -13.48 30.96
N GLY A 4 -10.88 -12.60 30.42
CA GLY A 4 -10.85 -12.29 29.00
C GLY A 4 -9.43 -11.92 28.59
N MET A 5 -8.98 -12.38 27.43
CA MET A 5 -7.67 -11.99 26.91
C MET A 5 -7.55 -10.47 26.85
N PRO A 6 -6.37 -9.90 27.15
CA PRO A 6 -6.16 -8.47 27.01
C PRO A 6 -6.46 -8.06 25.57
N LYS A 7 -7.17 -6.95 25.42
CA LYS A 7 -7.55 -6.40 24.12
C LYS A 7 -6.37 -5.57 23.61
N TYR A 8 -5.72 -6.02 22.55
CA TYR A 8 -4.65 -5.27 21.89
C TYR A 8 -5.23 -4.38 20.79
N GLU A 9 -4.66 -3.20 20.61
CA GLU A 9 -5.05 -2.31 19.50
C GLU A 9 -4.48 -2.80 18.17
N VAL A 10 -3.25 -3.33 18.18
CA VAL A 10 -2.55 -3.79 16.97
C VAL A 10 -2.04 -5.22 17.14
N PHE A 11 -2.29 -6.06 16.14
CA PHE A 11 -1.61 -7.34 15.97
C PHE A 11 -0.50 -7.19 14.92
N LEU A 12 0.72 -7.63 15.24
CA LEU A 12 1.90 -7.53 14.35
C LEU A 12 2.14 -8.85 13.61
N GLY A 13 1.51 -9.03 12.45
CA GLY A 13 1.57 -10.25 11.65
C GLY A 13 2.60 -10.23 10.51
N GLY A 14 2.61 -11.29 9.70
CA GLY A 14 3.49 -11.43 8.53
C GLY A 14 4.86 -12.02 8.85
N SER A 15 5.87 -11.64 8.06
CA SER A 15 7.24 -12.18 8.11
C SER A 15 7.83 -12.16 9.52
N CYS A 16 8.28 -13.34 9.99
CA CYS A 16 8.93 -13.51 11.28
C CYS A 16 10.46 -13.58 11.12
N ASN A 17 11.13 -14.52 11.84
CA ASN A 17 12.57 -14.69 11.76
C ASN A 17 13.05 -14.90 10.31
N PRO A 18 14.15 -14.30 9.85
CA PRO A 18 15.15 -13.54 10.62
C PRO A 18 14.86 -12.04 10.71
N THR A 19 13.68 -11.55 10.30
CA THR A 19 13.38 -10.12 10.23
C THR A 19 13.34 -9.47 11.62
N THR A 20 13.78 -8.22 11.69
CA THR A 20 13.86 -7.44 12.94
C THR A 20 12.89 -6.24 12.94
N TRP A 21 12.08 -6.08 11.91
CA TRP A 21 11.21 -4.92 11.73
C TRP A 21 10.28 -4.63 12.91
N ARG A 22 9.84 -5.70 13.62
CA ARG A 22 9.03 -5.54 14.82
C ARG A 22 9.81 -4.88 15.94
N GLN A 23 11.02 -5.41 16.20
CA GLN A 23 11.87 -4.95 17.29
C GLN A 23 12.46 -3.57 17.00
N ASP A 24 12.91 -3.34 15.76
CA ASP A 24 13.69 -2.14 15.41
C ASP A 24 12.79 -0.94 15.07
N VAL A 25 11.59 -1.18 14.53
CA VAL A 25 10.72 -0.10 14.03
C VAL A 25 9.34 -0.12 14.68
N ALA A 26 8.58 -1.23 14.55
CA ALA A 26 7.17 -1.21 14.90
C ALA A 26 6.94 -1.04 16.41
N ILE A 27 7.61 -1.85 17.23
CA ILE A 27 7.43 -1.83 18.69
C ILE A 27 7.86 -0.49 19.32
N PRO A 28 9.04 0.08 18.99
CA PRO A 28 9.42 1.40 19.48
C PRO A 28 8.43 2.49 19.10
N THR A 29 7.96 2.49 17.84
CA THR A 29 7.00 3.47 17.34
C THR A 29 5.65 3.35 18.06
N LEU A 30 5.08 2.14 18.16
CA LEU A 30 3.80 1.92 18.84
C LEU A 30 3.88 2.30 20.32
N LYS A 31 4.98 1.97 21.00
CA LYS A 31 5.23 2.38 22.39
C LYS A 31 5.26 3.90 22.55
N SER A 32 5.96 4.61 21.66
CA SER A 32 6.03 6.08 21.70
C SER A 32 4.68 6.74 21.49
N LEU A 33 3.79 6.06 20.74
CA LEU A 33 2.42 6.51 20.48
C LEU A 33 1.42 6.06 21.55
N GLY A 34 1.84 5.26 22.54
CA GLY A 34 0.96 4.71 23.59
C GLY A 34 -0.04 3.68 23.06
N ILE A 35 0.26 3.03 21.92
CA ILE A 35 -0.60 2.02 21.28
C ILE A 35 -0.21 0.62 21.78
N THR A 36 -1.18 -0.14 22.23
CA THR A 36 -0.99 -1.52 22.69
C THR A 36 -0.92 -2.49 21.50
N TYR A 37 -0.05 -3.50 21.61
CA TYR A 37 0.18 -4.43 20.51
C TYR A 37 0.38 -5.86 21.00
N TYR A 38 0.09 -6.82 20.12
CA TYR A 38 0.47 -8.21 20.26
C TYR A 38 1.59 -8.54 19.26
N ASN A 39 2.70 -9.10 19.77
CA ASN A 39 3.81 -9.57 18.95
C ASN A 39 3.84 -11.11 18.97
N PRO A 40 3.49 -11.79 17.84
CA PRO A 40 3.52 -13.24 17.76
C PRO A 40 4.93 -13.83 17.57
N GLN A 41 5.95 -12.99 17.33
CA GLN A 41 7.31 -13.46 17.09
C GLN A 41 7.94 -13.96 18.38
N VAL A 42 8.23 -15.24 18.43
CA VAL A 42 8.86 -15.94 19.54
C VAL A 42 10.11 -16.68 19.09
N ALA A 43 11.02 -16.99 20.02
CA ALA A 43 12.22 -17.76 19.70
C ALA A 43 11.90 -19.19 19.26
N HIS A 44 10.92 -19.81 19.93
CA HIS A 44 10.46 -21.17 19.63
C HIS A 44 8.94 -21.14 19.47
N TRP A 45 8.48 -21.41 18.26
CA TRP A 45 7.07 -21.51 17.96
C TRP A 45 6.58 -22.95 18.23
N GLY A 46 5.39 -23.08 18.80
CA GLY A 46 4.75 -24.37 19.05
C GLY A 46 3.24 -24.32 18.78
N PRO A 47 2.61 -25.49 18.56
CA PRO A 47 1.18 -25.59 18.25
C PRO A 47 0.27 -24.95 19.31
N GLU A 48 0.71 -24.88 20.55
CA GLU A 48 -0.01 -24.25 21.66
C GLU A 48 -0.23 -22.74 21.45
N LEU A 49 0.57 -22.11 20.59
CA LEU A 49 0.46 -20.68 20.27
C LEU A 49 -0.61 -20.39 19.23
N ILE A 50 -1.08 -21.39 18.47
CA ILE A 50 -2.06 -21.21 17.39
C ILE A 50 -3.33 -20.54 17.91
N GLU A 51 -3.89 -21.09 19.01
CA GLU A 51 -5.11 -20.54 19.59
C GLU A 51 -4.91 -19.15 20.18
N LEU A 52 -3.77 -18.90 20.81
CA LEU A 52 -3.43 -17.59 21.35
C LEU A 52 -3.31 -16.53 20.26
N GLU A 53 -2.63 -16.85 19.16
CA GLU A 53 -2.50 -15.98 18.01
C GLU A 53 -3.83 -15.74 17.33
N TYR A 54 -4.66 -16.79 17.18
CA TYR A 54 -6.01 -16.66 16.61
C TYR A 54 -6.87 -15.69 17.44
N GLN A 55 -6.89 -15.87 18.75
CA GLN A 55 -7.65 -14.98 19.64
C GLN A 55 -7.10 -13.55 19.64
N ALA A 56 -5.77 -13.39 19.61
CA ALA A 56 -5.15 -12.06 19.53
C ALA A 56 -5.54 -11.33 18.24
N LYS A 57 -5.58 -12.03 17.09
CA LYS A 57 -6.05 -11.48 15.81
C LYS A 57 -7.52 -11.09 15.86
N GLN A 58 -8.38 -11.92 16.47
CA GLN A 58 -9.80 -11.61 16.59
C GLN A 58 -10.08 -10.40 17.48
N ASN A 59 -9.24 -10.16 18.48
CA ASN A 59 -9.41 -9.09 19.46
C ASN A 59 -8.68 -7.79 19.11
N ALA A 60 -7.79 -7.79 18.10
CA ALA A 60 -7.08 -6.60 17.67
C ALA A 60 -7.99 -5.66 16.86
N ALA A 61 -7.84 -4.36 17.08
CA ALA A 61 -8.56 -3.34 16.31
C ALA A 61 -7.99 -3.17 14.89
N VAL A 62 -6.67 -3.33 14.73
CA VAL A 62 -5.95 -3.29 13.45
C VAL A 62 -5.01 -4.48 13.35
N LEU A 63 -4.99 -5.12 12.19
CA LEU A 63 -4.05 -6.17 11.83
C LEU A 63 -2.96 -5.55 10.95
N PHE A 64 -1.76 -5.38 11.51
CA PHE A 64 -0.61 -4.81 10.83
C PHE A 64 0.28 -5.94 10.33
N PHE A 65 0.37 -6.09 9.02
CA PHE A 65 1.11 -7.17 8.37
C PHE A 65 2.27 -6.65 7.53
N VAL A 66 3.41 -7.30 7.63
CA VAL A 66 4.59 -7.02 6.80
C VAL A 66 5.00 -8.30 6.07
N ILE A 67 4.99 -8.26 4.75
CA ILE A 67 5.54 -9.29 3.87
C ILE A 67 6.94 -8.81 3.46
N ASP A 68 7.94 -9.31 4.16
CA ASP A 68 9.33 -8.86 4.01
C ASP A 68 10.12 -9.80 3.11
N ASN A 69 10.92 -9.23 2.23
CA ASN A 69 11.74 -9.95 1.25
C ASN A 69 12.92 -10.74 1.85
N GLN A 70 13.18 -10.63 3.15
CA GLN A 70 14.14 -11.49 3.85
C GLN A 70 13.58 -12.87 4.16
N THR A 71 12.32 -13.12 3.89
CA THR A 71 11.61 -14.39 4.09
C THR A 71 10.79 -14.74 2.86
N ARG A 72 10.49 -16.03 2.67
CA ARG A 72 9.55 -16.46 1.63
C ARG A 72 8.10 -16.08 1.95
N SER A 73 7.79 -15.94 3.21
CA SER A 73 6.52 -15.44 3.79
C SER A 73 5.23 -16.03 3.20
N VAL A 74 5.26 -17.23 2.65
CA VAL A 74 4.10 -17.87 1.97
C VAL A 74 2.89 -17.94 2.91
N ALA A 75 3.09 -18.41 4.15
CA ALA A 75 2.01 -18.47 5.14
C ALA A 75 1.46 -17.07 5.47
N GLY A 76 2.35 -16.07 5.62
CA GLY A 76 1.96 -14.68 5.87
C GLY A 76 1.16 -14.08 4.71
N MET A 77 1.51 -14.40 3.45
CA MET A 77 0.75 -13.97 2.27
C MET A 77 -0.65 -14.58 2.24
N ILE A 78 -0.77 -15.89 2.49
CA ILE A 78 -2.08 -16.58 2.56
C ILE A 78 -2.95 -15.97 3.66
N GLU A 79 -2.36 -15.68 4.81
CA GLU A 79 -3.06 -15.11 5.96
C GLU A 79 -3.53 -13.67 5.67
N ALA A 80 -2.68 -12.83 5.09
CA ALA A 80 -3.06 -11.47 4.70
C ALA A 80 -4.16 -11.45 3.64
N ALA A 81 -4.09 -12.34 2.63
CA ALA A 81 -5.14 -12.51 1.63
C ALA A 81 -6.49 -12.92 2.27
N HIS A 82 -6.45 -13.88 3.21
CA HIS A 82 -7.65 -14.29 3.93
C HIS A 82 -8.27 -13.17 4.77
N ILE A 83 -7.42 -12.37 5.45
CA ILE A 83 -7.85 -11.24 6.27
C ILE A 83 -8.47 -10.15 5.41
N SER A 84 -7.91 -9.85 4.24
CA SER A 84 -8.42 -8.79 3.34
C SER A 84 -9.86 -9.03 2.90
N GLY A 85 -10.30 -10.28 2.79
CA GLY A 85 -11.69 -10.66 2.49
C GLY A 85 -12.64 -10.54 3.70
N ARG A 86 -12.15 -10.17 4.88
CA ARG A 86 -12.95 -10.00 6.09
C ARG A 86 -13.17 -8.52 6.41
N ARG A 87 -14.08 -8.22 7.36
CA ARG A 87 -14.35 -6.85 7.84
C ARG A 87 -13.31 -6.35 8.86
N GLN A 88 -12.11 -6.96 8.90
CA GLN A 88 -11.05 -6.55 9.81
C GLN A 88 -10.20 -5.47 9.16
N LYS A 89 -9.75 -4.49 9.94
CA LYS A 89 -8.89 -3.40 9.45
C LYS A 89 -7.47 -3.95 9.23
N LEU A 90 -7.11 -4.21 7.97
CA LEU A 90 -5.78 -4.65 7.55
C LEU A 90 -4.94 -3.45 7.11
N ILE A 91 -3.74 -3.32 7.64
CA ILE A 91 -2.66 -2.47 7.14
C ILE A 91 -1.57 -3.42 6.63
N LEU A 92 -1.27 -3.39 5.35
CA LEU A 92 -0.34 -4.30 4.70
C LEU A 92 0.87 -3.55 4.13
N VAL A 93 2.06 -4.00 4.50
CA VAL A 93 3.34 -3.55 3.92
C VAL A 93 3.92 -4.71 3.13
N ILE A 94 4.38 -4.44 1.90
CA ILE A 94 5.08 -5.42 1.06
C ILE A 94 6.43 -4.84 0.67
N HIS A 95 7.51 -5.54 1.02
CA HIS A 95 8.86 -5.28 0.53
C HIS A 95 9.14 -6.25 -0.63
N PRO A 96 9.25 -5.76 -1.87
CA PRO A 96 9.45 -6.61 -3.04
C PRO A 96 10.81 -7.30 -3.01
N TYR A 97 10.88 -8.51 -3.58
CA TYR A 97 12.15 -9.20 -3.80
C TYR A 97 13.01 -8.42 -4.80
N GLN A 98 14.33 -8.46 -4.62
CA GLN A 98 15.28 -7.64 -5.38
C GLN A 98 15.70 -8.28 -6.72
N GLY A 99 15.66 -9.62 -6.79
CA GLY A 99 16.03 -10.37 -7.99
C GLY A 99 16.56 -11.77 -7.69
N PRO A 100 16.80 -12.57 -8.73
CA PRO A 100 17.47 -13.86 -8.58
C PRO A 100 18.83 -13.70 -7.91
N GLY A 101 19.22 -14.68 -7.08
CA GLY A 101 20.45 -14.63 -6.29
C GLY A 101 20.35 -13.86 -4.96
N GLN A 102 19.24 -13.18 -4.69
CA GLN A 102 18.95 -12.65 -3.34
C GLN A 102 18.99 -13.80 -2.34
N LYS A 103 19.61 -13.56 -1.18
CA LYS A 103 19.71 -14.59 -0.16
C LYS A 103 18.55 -14.52 0.82
N ILE A 104 17.88 -15.65 1.01
CA ILE A 104 16.88 -15.87 2.07
C ILE A 104 17.42 -16.98 2.97
N TRP A 105 17.60 -16.70 4.26
CA TRP A 105 18.24 -17.62 5.20
C TRP A 105 19.66 -18.05 4.79
N GLY A 106 20.39 -17.19 4.09
CA GLY A 106 21.73 -17.49 3.59
C GLY A 106 21.78 -18.27 2.27
N GLU A 107 20.64 -18.75 1.77
CA GLU A 107 20.51 -19.48 0.51
C GLU A 107 20.07 -18.54 -0.61
N PRO A 108 20.76 -18.52 -1.77
CA PRO A 108 20.32 -17.73 -2.92
C PRO A 108 19.06 -18.34 -3.52
N ILE A 109 18.07 -17.50 -3.85
CA ILE A 109 16.89 -17.94 -4.59
C ILE A 109 17.21 -18.06 -6.08
N SER A 110 16.65 -19.08 -6.74
CA SER A 110 16.76 -19.26 -8.19
C SER A 110 15.92 -18.23 -8.96
N GLU A 111 16.05 -18.20 -10.29
CA GLU A 111 15.22 -17.37 -11.14
C GLU A 111 13.75 -17.77 -11.04
N ASP A 112 13.44 -19.08 -11.17
CA ASP A 112 12.08 -19.62 -11.04
C ASP A 112 11.47 -19.30 -9.67
N GLU A 113 12.25 -19.44 -8.58
CA GLU A 113 11.79 -19.11 -7.23
C GLU A 113 11.53 -17.61 -7.07
N PHE A 114 12.38 -16.76 -7.65
CA PHE A 114 12.15 -15.31 -7.66
C PHE A 114 10.87 -14.94 -8.38
N GLU A 115 10.60 -15.56 -9.55
CA GLU A 115 9.37 -15.32 -10.32
C GLU A 115 8.14 -15.75 -9.53
N ASP A 116 8.13 -16.96 -8.94
CA ASP A 116 7.02 -17.48 -8.15
C ASP A 116 6.72 -16.62 -6.91
N LEU A 117 7.76 -16.25 -6.16
CA LEU A 117 7.61 -15.42 -4.96
C LEU A 117 7.14 -14.00 -5.30
N SER A 118 7.68 -13.41 -6.37
CA SER A 118 7.28 -12.07 -6.84
C SER A 118 5.85 -12.08 -7.37
N LEU A 119 5.45 -13.13 -8.09
CA LEU A 119 4.08 -13.33 -8.52
C LEU A 119 3.14 -13.44 -7.31
N GLY A 120 3.54 -14.19 -6.27
CA GLY A 120 2.77 -14.31 -5.03
C GLY A 120 2.54 -12.96 -4.35
N GLN A 121 3.57 -12.10 -4.25
CA GLN A 121 3.44 -10.74 -3.71
C GLN A 121 2.53 -9.87 -4.58
N THR A 122 2.68 -9.95 -5.90
CA THR A 122 1.85 -9.18 -6.85
C THR A 122 0.37 -9.58 -6.75
N MET A 123 0.09 -10.89 -6.68
CA MET A 123 -1.27 -11.39 -6.52
C MET A 123 -1.89 -10.99 -5.17
N LEU A 124 -1.11 -11.03 -4.09
CA LEU A 124 -1.57 -10.57 -2.78
C LEU A 124 -1.92 -9.08 -2.83
N GLN A 125 -1.04 -8.26 -3.39
CA GLN A 125 -1.29 -6.83 -3.53
C GLN A 125 -2.56 -6.55 -4.33
N ASP A 126 -2.74 -7.22 -5.49
CA ASP A 126 -3.93 -7.09 -6.33
C ASP A 126 -5.22 -7.47 -5.57
N LEU A 127 -5.19 -8.59 -4.84
CA LEU A 127 -6.33 -9.03 -4.03
C LEU A 127 -6.71 -8.03 -2.94
N VAL A 128 -5.72 -7.46 -2.25
CA VAL A 128 -5.93 -6.50 -1.16
C VAL A 128 -6.45 -5.17 -1.70
N GLU A 129 -5.85 -4.67 -2.78
CA GLU A 129 -6.28 -3.44 -3.44
C GLU A 129 -7.69 -3.53 -4.02
N ARG A 130 -8.12 -4.70 -4.51
CA ARG A 130 -9.52 -4.96 -4.95
C ARG A 130 -10.54 -4.82 -3.82
N GLN A 131 -10.12 -4.96 -2.58
CA GLN A 131 -10.97 -4.69 -1.41
C GLN A 131 -10.96 -3.19 -1.00
N GLY A 132 -10.30 -2.33 -1.77
CA GLY A 132 -10.17 -0.91 -1.46
C GLY A 132 -9.14 -0.61 -0.36
N ILE A 133 -8.26 -1.56 -0.04
CA ILE A 133 -7.24 -1.43 1.01
C ILE A 133 -5.92 -1.03 0.37
N PRO A 134 -5.33 0.13 0.73
CA PRO A 134 -4.02 0.53 0.21
C PRO A 134 -2.90 -0.36 0.76
N VAL A 135 -1.92 -0.67 -0.10
CA VAL A 135 -0.71 -1.41 0.27
C VAL A 135 0.46 -0.46 0.38
N PHE A 136 1.28 -0.61 1.42
CA PHE A 136 2.39 0.27 1.73
C PHE A 136 3.73 -0.34 1.32
N GLU A 137 4.69 0.50 0.96
CA GLU A 137 6.07 0.08 0.67
C GLU A 137 7.01 0.27 1.86
N ASN A 138 6.58 1.03 2.88
CA ASN A 138 7.42 1.26 4.06
C ASN A 138 6.64 1.20 5.37
N ILE A 139 7.31 0.68 6.39
CA ILE A 139 6.73 0.45 7.72
C ILE A 139 6.43 1.77 8.45
N PRO A 140 7.28 2.81 8.46
CA PRO A 140 6.98 4.07 9.15
C PRO A 140 5.69 4.73 8.68
N SER A 141 5.44 4.85 7.36
CA SER A 141 4.20 5.41 6.82
C SER A 141 2.99 4.56 7.20
N ALA A 142 3.10 3.24 7.11
CA ALA A 142 2.05 2.31 7.51
C ALA A 142 1.71 2.43 9.01
N LEU A 143 2.70 2.60 9.89
CA LEU A 143 2.48 2.82 11.32
C LEU A 143 1.81 4.17 11.61
N SER A 144 2.18 5.22 10.88
CA SER A 144 1.51 6.52 10.97
C SER A 144 0.03 6.41 10.60
N CYS A 145 -0.27 5.71 9.51
CA CYS A 145 -1.64 5.41 9.09
C CYS A 145 -2.39 4.53 10.10
N THR A 146 -1.70 3.56 10.70
CA THR A 146 -2.28 2.73 11.79
C THR A 146 -2.72 3.59 12.98
N ALA A 147 -1.87 4.50 13.41
CA ALA A 147 -2.21 5.42 14.51
C ALA A 147 -3.41 6.31 14.14
N LYS A 148 -3.48 6.80 12.90
CA LYS A 148 -4.60 7.59 12.40
C LYS A 148 -5.90 6.79 12.38
N VAL A 149 -5.88 5.56 11.83
CA VAL A 149 -7.04 4.65 11.79
C VAL A 149 -7.59 4.37 13.20
N LEU A 150 -6.72 4.24 14.20
CA LEU A 150 -7.11 4.00 15.59
C LEU A 150 -7.68 5.24 16.26
N ARG A 151 -7.03 6.41 16.10
CA ARG A 151 -7.38 7.66 16.78
C ARG A 151 -8.60 8.32 16.18
N ASP A 152 -8.67 8.38 14.86
CA ASP A 152 -9.74 9.05 14.12
C ASP A 152 -10.92 8.09 13.86
N ASN A 153 -10.76 6.81 14.21
CA ASN A 153 -11.74 5.73 13.99
C ASN A 153 -12.23 5.63 12.55
N ILE A 154 -11.34 5.86 11.59
CA ILE A 154 -11.62 5.78 10.16
C ILE A 154 -11.43 4.36 9.61
N GLY A 155 -11.97 4.09 8.43
CA GLY A 155 -11.70 2.88 7.67
C GLY A 155 -10.34 2.92 6.98
N VAL A 156 -9.72 1.77 6.74
CA VAL A 156 -8.45 1.69 6.00
C VAL A 156 -8.59 2.15 4.54
N HIS A 157 -9.77 2.04 3.96
CA HIS A 157 -10.10 2.50 2.61
C HIS A 157 -10.22 4.03 2.50
N GLU A 158 -10.26 4.75 3.62
CA GLU A 158 -10.26 6.22 3.67
C GLU A 158 -8.85 6.82 3.64
N LEU A 159 -7.82 5.96 3.78
CA LEU A 159 -6.44 6.38 3.67
C LEU A 159 -6.06 6.68 2.22
N GLY A 160 -5.34 7.77 1.98
CA GLY A 160 -4.94 8.20 0.64
C GLY A 160 -3.58 8.89 0.63
N LEU A 161 -3.26 9.57 -0.47
CA LEU A 161 -1.97 10.26 -0.68
C LEU A 161 -1.65 11.26 0.44
N LYS A 162 -2.64 11.98 0.95
CA LYS A 162 -2.48 12.90 2.09
C LYS A 162 -1.98 12.23 3.36
N ASP A 163 -2.14 10.92 3.46
CA ASP A 163 -1.72 10.09 4.60
C ASP A 163 -0.45 9.30 4.28
N PHE A 164 0.22 9.59 3.15
CA PHE A 164 1.33 8.81 2.62
C PHE A 164 0.98 7.34 2.33
N ALA A 165 -0.31 7.03 2.19
CA ALA A 165 -0.76 5.74 1.70
C ALA A 165 -0.72 5.73 0.17
N GLN A 166 -0.26 4.65 -0.43
CA GLN A 166 -0.40 4.47 -1.86
C GLN A 166 -1.88 4.26 -2.18
N PRO A 167 -2.47 5.07 -3.07
CA PRO A 167 -3.86 4.89 -3.41
C PRO A 167 -4.07 3.55 -4.10
N VAL A 168 -5.22 2.95 -3.86
CA VAL A 168 -5.68 1.76 -4.58
C VAL A 168 -5.65 2.05 -6.07
N LYS A 169 -5.09 1.14 -6.88
CA LYS A 169 -4.99 1.30 -8.34
C LYS A 169 -6.37 1.59 -8.94
N MET A 170 -6.43 2.53 -9.86
CA MET A 170 -7.69 2.96 -10.49
C MET A 170 -8.47 1.80 -11.13
N ALA A 171 -7.79 0.75 -11.60
CA ALA A 171 -8.44 -0.46 -12.10
C ALA A 171 -9.34 -1.16 -11.07
N HIS A 172 -9.01 -1.04 -9.78
CA HIS A 172 -9.72 -1.69 -8.68
C HIS A 172 -10.74 -0.77 -7.99
N VAL A 173 -10.76 0.50 -8.33
CA VAL A 173 -11.71 1.46 -7.76
C VAL A 173 -13.07 1.30 -8.42
N PRO A 174 -14.19 1.15 -7.66
CA PRO A 174 -15.53 1.15 -8.23
C PRO A 174 -15.79 2.39 -9.08
N LEU A 175 -16.55 2.24 -10.17
CA LEU A 175 -16.77 3.31 -11.14
C LEU A 175 -17.29 4.60 -10.49
N GLY A 176 -18.20 4.47 -9.51
CA GLY A 176 -18.76 5.62 -8.79
C GLY A 176 -17.75 6.41 -7.97
N ASP A 177 -16.66 5.76 -7.54
CA ASP A 177 -15.64 6.37 -6.67
C ASP A 177 -14.43 6.87 -7.46
N LYS A 178 -14.31 6.51 -8.75
CA LYS A 178 -13.16 6.89 -9.59
C LYS A 178 -12.91 8.38 -9.63
N LEU A 179 -13.95 9.17 -9.86
CA LEU A 179 -13.83 10.63 -9.92
C LEU A 179 -13.39 11.23 -8.58
N ILE A 180 -13.87 10.68 -7.47
CA ILE A 180 -13.47 11.12 -6.13
C ILE A 180 -11.96 10.83 -5.92
N LYS A 181 -11.52 9.62 -6.26
CA LYS A 181 -10.11 9.23 -6.14
C LYS A 181 -9.19 10.04 -7.06
N LEU A 182 -9.63 10.33 -8.29
CA LEU A 182 -8.89 11.20 -9.21
C LEU A 182 -8.79 12.63 -8.66
N ARG A 183 -9.88 13.15 -8.08
CA ARG A 183 -9.87 14.47 -7.44
C ARG A 183 -8.92 14.51 -6.24
N GLU A 184 -9.00 13.52 -5.34
CA GLU A 184 -8.09 13.43 -4.20
C GLU A 184 -6.62 13.39 -4.62
N ALA A 185 -6.30 12.62 -5.68
CA ALA A 185 -4.94 12.53 -6.21
C ALA A 185 -4.48 13.86 -6.83
N PHE A 186 -5.35 14.52 -7.59
CA PHE A 186 -5.07 15.82 -8.21
C PHE A 186 -4.82 16.89 -7.15
N ASP A 187 -5.71 17.02 -6.18
CA ASP A 187 -5.63 18.03 -5.12
C ASP A 187 -4.40 17.82 -4.22
N ALA A 188 -3.98 16.55 -4.00
CA ALA A 188 -2.77 16.23 -3.25
C ALA A 188 -1.47 16.69 -3.96
N LEU A 189 -1.48 16.75 -5.29
CA LEU A 189 -0.35 17.16 -6.12
C LEU A 189 -0.37 18.66 -6.47
N ASP A 190 -1.55 19.28 -6.54
CA ASP A 190 -1.70 20.74 -6.72
C ASP A 190 -1.46 21.49 -5.41
N THR A 191 -0.22 21.43 -4.92
CA THR A 191 0.19 22.08 -3.66
C THR A 191 0.04 23.59 -3.68
N THR A 192 -0.11 24.20 -4.86
CA THR A 192 -0.25 25.64 -5.06
C THR A 192 -1.71 26.08 -5.20
N ASN A 193 -2.66 25.15 -5.24
CA ASN A 193 -4.08 25.40 -5.56
C ASN A 193 -4.27 26.19 -6.87
N SER A 194 -3.42 25.91 -7.86
CA SER A 194 -3.47 26.56 -9.17
C SER A 194 -4.59 26.00 -10.06
N GLY A 195 -5.12 24.83 -9.73
CA GLY A 195 -6.06 24.09 -10.57
C GLY A 195 -5.39 23.37 -11.75
N GLU A 196 -4.05 23.32 -11.77
CA GLU A 196 -3.26 22.72 -12.85
C GLU A 196 -2.05 21.98 -12.28
N LEU A 197 -1.68 20.86 -12.91
CA LEU A 197 -0.48 20.07 -12.60
C LEU A 197 0.57 20.24 -13.70
N CYS A 198 1.85 20.16 -13.33
CA CYS A 198 2.93 20.02 -14.30
C CYS A 198 2.97 18.57 -14.84
N LEU A 199 3.59 18.37 -16.01
CA LEU A 199 3.65 17.04 -16.62
C LEU A 199 4.39 16.00 -15.75
N ALA A 200 5.37 16.43 -14.95
CA ALA A 200 6.10 15.54 -14.05
C ALA A 200 5.17 14.99 -12.95
N ASP A 201 4.32 15.85 -12.38
CA ASP A 201 3.34 15.44 -11.36
C ASP A 201 2.29 14.50 -11.95
N VAL A 202 1.85 14.75 -13.21
CA VAL A 202 0.93 13.86 -13.92
C VAL A 202 1.56 12.48 -14.17
N CYS A 203 2.84 12.42 -14.59
CA CYS A 203 3.55 11.14 -14.76
C CYS A 203 3.69 10.39 -13.43
N MET A 204 3.96 11.11 -12.35
CA MET A 204 4.04 10.53 -11.00
C MET A 204 2.68 9.99 -10.56
N ALA A 205 1.61 10.76 -10.72
CA ALA A 205 0.26 10.31 -10.43
C ALA A 205 -0.15 9.10 -11.26
N PHE A 206 0.13 9.13 -12.57
CA PHE A 206 -0.16 8.01 -13.46
C PHE A 206 0.54 6.73 -13.00
N ARG A 207 1.83 6.83 -12.65
CA ARG A 207 2.59 5.69 -12.12
C ARG A 207 1.98 5.15 -10.83
N ILE A 208 1.63 6.03 -9.89
CA ILE A 208 1.06 5.65 -8.59
C ILE A 208 -0.31 4.99 -8.78
N LEU A 209 -1.19 5.60 -9.60
CA LEU A 209 -2.58 5.16 -9.76
C LEU A 209 -2.72 3.92 -10.66
N THR A 210 -1.83 3.72 -11.64
CA THR A 210 -1.94 2.64 -12.63
C THR A 210 -0.85 1.57 -12.51
N ASN A 211 0.20 1.83 -11.76
CA ASN A 211 1.42 1.02 -11.69
C ASN A 211 2.12 0.85 -13.07
N ARG A 212 1.95 1.84 -13.95
CA ARG A 212 2.57 1.89 -15.27
C ARG A 212 3.44 3.14 -15.38
N ASN A 213 4.53 3.03 -16.11
CA ASN A 213 5.34 4.20 -16.42
C ASN A 213 4.80 4.90 -17.67
N LEU A 214 4.68 6.21 -17.59
CA LEU A 214 4.36 7.07 -18.71
C LEU A 214 5.52 8.06 -18.88
N SER A 215 6.15 8.08 -20.07
CA SER A 215 7.21 9.04 -20.35
C SER A 215 6.62 10.43 -20.62
N LEU A 216 7.42 11.49 -20.40
CA LEU A 216 7.01 12.85 -20.72
C LEU A 216 6.67 13.04 -22.21
N THR A 217 7.35 12.29 -23.09
CA THR A 217 7.11 12.29 -24.53
C THR A 217 5.79 11.62 -24.89
N ASP A 218 5.48 10.49 -24.26
CA ASP A 218 4.19 9.80 -24.46
C ASP A 218 3.04 10.63 -23.93
N LEU A 219 3.21 11.23 -22.73
CA LEU A 219 2.23 12.10 -22.13
C LEU A 219 1.94 13.31 -23.05
N ARG A 220 2.98 13.95 -23.61
CA ARG A 220 2.80 15.02 -24.58
C ARG A 220 2.00 14.56 -25.79
N SER A 221 2.28 13.37 -26.32
CA SER A 221 1.56 12.81 -27.45
C SER A 221 0.08 12.57 -27.13
N ILE A 222 -0.22 12.09 -25.91
CA ILE A 222 -1.59 11.90 -25.44
C ILE A 222 -2.31 13.26 -25.34
N VAL A 223 -1.70 14.24 -24.68
CA VAL A 223 -2.27 15.58 -24.52
C VAL A 223 -2.46 16.26 -25.88
N ALA A 224 -1.49 16.13 -26.81
CA ALA A 224 -1.60 16.67 -28.17
C ALA A 224 -2.67 15.94 -29.01
N GLY A 225 -2.85 14.63 -28.84
CA GLY A 225 -3.87 13.83 -29.52
C GLY A 225 -5.30 14.14 -29.06
N GLN A 226 -5.45 14.66 -27.84
CA GLN A 226 -6.74 15.06 -27.26
C GLN A 226 -7.16 16.50 -27.60
N THR A 227 -6.40 17.21 -28.44
CA THR A 227 -6.65 18.62 -28.81
C THR A 227 -8.08 18.86 -29.32
N GLY A 228 -8.71 17.87 -29.95
CA GLY A 228 -10.11 17.95 -30.37
C GLY A 228 -11.14 17.98 -29.22
N VAL A 229 -10.74 17.45 -28.04
CA VAL A 229 -11.59 17.36 -26.84
C VAL A 229 -11.27 18.53 -25.89
N LEU A 230 -10.01 18.97 -25.84
CA LEU A 230 -9.49 19.93 -24.86
C LEU A 230 -9.42 21.37 -25.39
N GLY A 231 -9.68 21.59 -26.68
CA GLY A 231 -9.87 22.94 -27.26
C GLY A 231 -8.59 23.79 -27.39
N ARG A 232 -7.40 23.25 -27.09
CA ARG A 232 -6.13 23.98 -27.23
C ARG A 232 -5.06 23.16 -27.98
N ASP A 233 -4.28 23.85 -28.82
CA ASP A 233 -3.11 23.24 -29.49
C ASP A 233 -1.87 23.35 -28.61
N VAL A 234 -1.33 22.19 -28.20
CA VAL A 234 -0.19 22.10 -27.28
C VAL A 234 1.11 21.73 -27.98
N ARG A 235 1.11 21.60 -29.33
CA ARG A 235 2.27 21.11 -30.10
C ARG A 235 3.50 22.00 -29.98
N ASP A 236 3.29 23.31 -29.89
CA ASP A 236 4.35 24.31 -29.85
C ASP A 236 4.69 24.79 -28.43
N ILE A 237 4.01 24.26 -27.38
CA ILE A 237 4.27 24.65 -26.00
C ILE A 237 5.46 23.84 -25.48
N PRO A 238 6.50 24.49 -24.88
CA PRO A 238 7.58 23.78 -24.20
C PRO A 238 7.05 22.86 -23.09
N LEU A 239 7.64 21.65 -22.93
CA LEU A 239 7.22 20.66 -21.93
C LEU A 239 7.15 21.23 -20.51
N GLU A 240 8.06 22.10 -20.14
CA GLU A 240 8.15 22.73 -18.82
C GLU A 240 6.97 23.70 -18.53
N GLN A 241 6.37 24.23 -19.59
CA GLN A 241 5.24 25.17 -19.51
C GLN A 241 3.88 24.48 -19.67
N LEU A 242 3.86 23.21 -20.10
CA LEU A 242 2.63 22.47 -20.23
C LEU A 242 2.02 22.20 -18.84
N ARG A 243 0.75 22.56 -18.70
CA ARG A 243 -0.06 22.32 -17.52
C ARG A 243 -1.29 21.53 -17.90
N VAL A 244 -1.74 20.69 -16.99
CA VAL A 244 -2.86 19.78 -17.14
C VAL A 244 -3.89 20.13 -16.08
N ASN A 245 -5.09 20.50 -16.49
CA ASN A 245 -6.21 20.72 -15.58
C ASN A 245 -6.85 19.38 -15.15
N PHE A 246 -7.85 19.45 -14.27
CA PHE A 246 -8.46 18.25 -13.73
C PHE A 246 -9.15 17.37 -14.79
N ASP A 247 -9.83 17.95 -15.77
CA ASP A 247 -10.53 17.18 -16.80
C ASP A 247 -9.53 16.46 -17.71
N GLU A 248 -8.45 17.15 -18.08
CA GLU A 248 -7.32 16.58 -18.83
C GLU A 248 -6.64 15.46 -18.04
N PHE A 249 -6.42 15.67 -16.75
CA PHE A 249 -5.88 14.66 -15.84
C PHE A 249 -6.75 13.41 -15.78
N CYS A 250 -8.07 13.57 -15.64
CA CYS A 250 -9.01 12.45 -15.68
C CYS A 250 -8.92 11.67 -16.99
N ALA A 251 -8.83 12.38 -18.13
CA ALA A 251 -8.73 11.74 -19.45
C ALA A 251 -7.42 10.98 -19.67
N ILE A 252 -6.33 11.35 -18.97
CA ILE A 252 -5.03 10.69 -19.06
C ILE A 252 -4.98 9.43 -18.15
N VAL A 253 -5.61 9.48 -16.98
CA VAL A 253 -5.44 8.45 -15.94
C VAL A 253 -6.56 7.42 -15.95
N ALA A 254 -7.77 7.76 -16.38
CA ALA A 254 -8.93 6.86 -16.44
C ALA A 254 -8.86 5.88 -17.59
#